data_9650ff82d82a8e28179d3991c78f345f
#
_entry.id   9650ff82d82a8e28179d3991c78f345f
#
_cell.length_a   1.000
_cell.length_b   1.000
_cell.length_c   1.000
_cell.angle_alpha   90.00
_cell.angle_beta   90.00
_cell.angle_gamma   90.00
#
_symmetry.space_group_name_H-M   'P 1'
#
loop_
_entity.id
_entity.type
_entity.pdbx_description
1 polymer ?
#
loop_
_entity_poly.entity_id
_entity_poly.type
_entity_poly.pdbx_seq_one_letter_code
_entity_poly.pdbx_strand_id
1 'polypeptide(L)'
;MIPSAVHRAILLFALLVLFFSANLFAQSPFQFPTANHALFEPGNELKFFAPTAPDKPWTSGSFGCVRSDGRQMHEGLDIRHLQSDKRGEPTDPIMATADGTVVYFSTRPSLSNYGNYIVIRHVVEGMEIYSLYAHLSAMRPGLKIGERIKAGEVIATMGHTSNTAETIAKWRAHVHFELNVLVNDNFAGWYKKTFPKERNDHGEWNGQNLNGLDPREILLAEHTQGTNFSLLNFIRSQTELCRVFVRVTNFPYLKRYAALVLKNPKADKEGVAGYEIVLNYNGVAFALMPRAESEIKSRARFQLLSVNEAVEKANPCRKLVVKRGNHWQLTDGGIRELDLLTY
;
A
#
# COMPACT_ATOMS: atom_id res chain seq x y z
N MET A 1 -82.96 -40.83 -4.97
CA MET A 1 -82.25 -40.42 -3.77
C MET A 1 -80.81 -40.25 -4.14
N ILE A 2 -80.36 -39.03 -4.16
CA ILE A 2 -79.10 -38.52 -4.71
C ILE A 2 -78.11 -38.42 -3.59
N PRO A 3 -76.80 -38.67 -3.80
CA PRO A 3 -75.79 -37.95 -3.04
C PRO A 3 -74.89 -37.08 -3.94
N SER A 4 -74.80 -35.88 -3.50
CA SER A 4 -74.00 -34.78 -4.06
C SER A 4 -72.50 -35.04 -4.07
N ALA A 5 -71.87 -34.74 -5.21
CA ALA A 5 -70.49 -34.71 -5.38
C ALA A 5 -69.91 -33.38 -4.80
N VAL A 6 -69.01 -33.49 -3.84
CA VAL A 6 -68.26 -32.37 -3.31
C VAL A 6 -67.01 -32.21 -4.15
N HIS A 7 -66.93 -31.12 -4.92
CA HIS A 7 -65.73 -30.72 -5.64
C HIS A 7 -64.74 -30.08 -4.65
N ARG A 8 -63.61 -30.75 -4.40
CA ARG A 8 -62.46 -30.16 -3.73
C ARG A 8 -61.64 -29.40 -4.76
N ALA A 9 -61.72 -28.07 -4.73
CA ALA A 9 -60.80 -27.20 -5.44
C ALA A 9 -59.49 -27.20 -4.69
N ILE A 10 -58.45 -27.75 -5.31
CA ILE A 10 -57.04 -27.62 -4.83
C ILE A 10 -56.50 -26.31 -5.39
N LEU A 11 -56.36 -25.29 -4.54
CA LEU A 11 -55.62 -24.08 -4.85
C LEU A 11 -54.11 -24.41 -4.78
N LEU A 12 -53.47 -24.53 -5.95
CA LEU A 12 -52.05 -24.51 -6.06
C LEU A 12 -51.56 -23.07 -5.88
N PHE A 13 -51.04 -22.77 -4.70
CA PHE A 13 -50.26 -21.55 -4.46
C PHE A 13 -48.89 -21.76 -5.09
N ALA A 14 -48.68 -21.24 -6.29
CA ALA A 14 -47.35 -21.14 -6.90
C ALA A 14 -46.61 -20.03 -6.19
N LEU A 15 -45.71 -20.40 -5.26
CA LEU A 15 -44.77 -19.50 -4.62
C LEU A 15 -43.71 -19.12 -5.67
N LEU A 16 -43.91 -17.98 -6.34
CA LEU A 16 -42.90 -17.37 -7.22
C LEU A 16 -41.80 -16.77 -6.34
N VAL A 17 -40.79 -17.58 -6.04
CA VAL A 17 -39.55 -17.11 -5.41
C VAL A 17 -38.80 -16.33 -6.48
N LEU A 18 -39.01 -15.02 -6.53
CA LEU A 18 -38.13 -14.09 -7.26
C LEU A 18 -36.75 -14.13 -6.60
N PHE A 19 -35.88 -14.97 -7.14
CA PHE A 19 -34.44 -14.81 -6.92
C PHE A 19 -34.05 -13.47 -7.53
N PHE A 20 -34.05 -12.41 -6.73
CA PHE A 20 -33.26 -11.25 -6.99
C PHE A 20 -31.80 -11.71 -6.91
N SER A 21 -31.27 -12.18 -8.02
CA SER A 21 -29.82 -12.19 -8.23
C SER A 21 -29.41 -10.74 -8.16
N ALA A 22 -29.06 -10.26 -6.96
CA ALA A 22 -28.24 -9.07 -6.85
C ALA A 22 -26.98 -9.42 -7.65
N ASN A 23 -26.90 -8.93 -8.90
CA ASN A 23 -25.64 -8.78 -9.58
C ASN A 23 -24.80 -7.90 -8.64
N LEU A 24 -24.05 -8.50 -7.73
CA LEU A 24 -22.88 -7.90 -7.17
C LEU A 24 -21.97 -7.69 -8.39
N PHE A 25 -22.17 -6.59 -9.08
CA PHE A 25 -21.08 -6.06 -9.90
C PHE A 25 -19.92 -5.97 -8.93
N ALA A 26 -18.89 -6.78 -9.15
CA ALA A 26 -17.67 -6.67 -8.39
C ALA A 26 -17.22 -5.21 -8.55
N GLN A 27 -17.43 -4.42 -7.50
CA GLN A 27 -17.06 -3.03 -7.52
C GLN A 27 -15.53 -3.01 -7.54
N SER A 28 -14.96 -2.18 -8.38
CA SER A 28 -13.54 -1.86 -8.40
C SER A 28 -13.04 -1.69 -6.95
N PRO A 29 -11.98 -2.42 -6.52
CA PRO A 29 -11.60 -2.43 -5.11
C PRO A 29 -11.16 -1.06 -4.60
N PHE A 30 -10.63 -0.17 -5.47
CA PHE A 30 -10.15 1.14 -5.07
C PHE A 30 -10.91 2.27 -5.77
N GLN A 31 -11.23 3.32 -5.02
CA GLN A 31 -11.79 4.58 -5.50
C GLN A 31 -10.79 5.71 -5.26
N PHE A 32 -10.97 6.83 -5.96
CA PHE A 32 -10.16 8.02 -5.69
C PHE A 32 -10.39 8.52 -4.28
N PRO A 33 -9.31 8.89 -3.57
CA PRO A 33 -9.43 9.41 -2.20
C PRO A 33 -9.92 10.86 -2.14
N THR A 34 -10.11 11.51 -3.29
CA THR A 34 -10.58 12.90 -3.43
C THR A 34 -11.50 13.05 -4.63
N ALA A 35 -12.14 14.21 -4.77
CA ALA A 35 -12.90 14.57 -5.98
C ALA A 35 -12.02 14.95 -7.18
N ASN A 36 -10.69 15.00 -7.03
CA ASN A 36 -9.78 15.34 -8.12
C ASN A 36 -9.49 14.12 -8.99
N HIS A 37 -10.16 14.03 -10.12
CA HIS A 37 -10.06 12.93 -11.09
C HIS A 37 -9.21 13.28 -12.32
N ALA A 38 -8.46 14.40 -12.29
CA ALA A 38 -7.68 14.87 -13.44
C ALA A 38 -6.57 13.89 -13.87
N LEU A 39 -6.26 12.87 -13.06
CA LEU A 39 -5.32 11.80 -13.42
C LEU A 39 -5.73 11.03 -14.67
N PHE A 40 -7.04 10.92 -14.95
CA PHE A 40 -7.56 10.18 -16.10
C PHE A 40 -7.58 10.99 -17.41
N GLU A 41 -7.22 12.26 -17.35
CA GLU A 41 -7.21 13.16 -18.48
C GLU A 41 -5.76 13.43 -18.90
N PRO A 42 -5.24 12.82 -19.98
CA PRO A 42 -3.87 13.05 -20.45
C PRO A 42 -3.56 14.55 -20.62
N GLY A 43 -2.41 14.98 -20.09
CA GLY A 43 -1.98 16.38 -20.10
C GLY A 43 -2.52 17.22 -18.93
N ASN A 44 -3.30 16.64 -18.02
CA ASN A 44 -3.81 17.31 -16.83
C ASN A 44 -3.05 16.94 -15.54
N GLU A 45 -1.85 16.38 -15.66
CA GLU A 45 -1.04 15.96 -14.52
C GLU A 45 -0.78 17.10 -13.52
N LEU A 46 -0.56 18.32 -14.00
CA LEU A 46 -0.39 19.50 -13.14
C LEU A 46 -1.67 19.91 -12.39
N LYS A 47 -2.85 19.50 -12.87
CA LYS A 47 -4.11 19.69 -12.15
C LYS A 47 -4.31 18.63 -11.09
N PHE A 48 -3.73 17.45 -11.27
CA PHE A 48 -3.81 16.35 -10.32
C PHE A 48 -2.72 16.42 -9.25
N PHE A 49 -1.45 16.52 -9.65
CA PHE A 49 -0.33 16.49 -8.73
C PHE A 49 -0.01 17.86 -8.13
N ALA A 50 0.36 17.89 -6.86
CA ALA A 50 0.94 19.04 -6.18
C ALA A 50 2.48 18.92 -6.19
N PRO A 51 3.20 19.63 -7.10
CA PRO A 51 4.65 19.59 -7.15
C PRO A 51 5.26 20.19 -5.87
N THR A 52 6.51 19.83 -5.57
CA THR A 52 7.22 20.29 -4.36
C THR A 52 7.46 21.79 -4.30
N ALA A 53 7.57 22.44 -5.46
CA ALA A 53 7.68 23.89 -5.62
C ALA A 53 7.06 24.30 -6.97
N PRO A 54 6.74 25.61 -7.19
CA PRO A 54 6.11 26.06 -8.41
C PRO A 54 6.91 25.81 -9.69
N ASP A 55 8.24 25.76 -9.58
CA ASP A 55 9.21 25.52 -10.66
C ASP A 55 9.55 24.04 -10.85
N LYS A 56 9.03 23.16 -10.01
CA LYS A 56 9.30 21.72 -10.10
C LYS A 56 8.26 21.03 -11.00
N PRO A 57 8.68 19.97 -11.72
CA PRO A 57 7.76 19.22 -12.57
C PRO A 57 6.69 18.51 -11.72
N TRP A 58 5.54 18.22 -12.31
CA TRP A 58 4.45 17.49 -11.65
C TRP A 58 4.90 16.13 -11.11
N THR A 59 5.88 15.51 -11.76
CA THR A 59 6.45 14.23 -11.32
C THR A 59 7.02 14.28 -9.89
N SER A 60 7.38 15.48 -9.38
CA SER A 60 7.82 15.62 -7.98
C SER A 60 6.69 15.33 -6.96
N GLY A 61 5.42 15.31 -7.40
CA GLY A 61 4.27 14.88 -6.62
C GLY A 61 3.85 13.43 -6.87
N SER A 62 4.51 12.70 -7.79
CA SER A 62 4.23 11.29 -8.09
C SER A 62 5.04 10.35 -7.20
N PHE A 63 4.70 9.06 -7.24
CA PHE A 63 5.40 7.99 -6.54
C PHE A 63 6.79 7.72 -7.15
N GLY A 64 7.73 7.27 -6.32
CA GLY A 64 9.03 6.77 -6.77
C GLY A 64 10.22 7.68 -6.48
N CYS A 65 11.32 7.48 -7.19
CA CYS A 65 12.55 8.27 -7.07
C CYS A 65 12.41 9.64 -7.76
N VAL A 66 11.58 10.52 -7.22
CA VAL A 66 11.20 11.80 -7.85
C VAL A 66 11.55 13.04 -7.05
N ARG A 67 11.99 12.85 -5.80
CA ARG A 67 12.41 13.94 -4.90
C ARG A 67 13.93 14.14 -4.99
N SER A 68 14.40 15.35 -4.67
CA SER A 68 15.84 15.68 -4.62
C SER A 68 16.59 15.23 -5.89
N ASP A 69 16.02 15.56 -7.07
CA ASP A 69 16.57 15.19 -8.38
C ASP A 69 16.76 13.66 -8.55
N GLY A 70 15.77 12.88 -8.13
CA GLY A 70 15.75 11.42 -8.24
C GLY A 70 16.48 10.66 -7.13
N ARG A 71 17.01 11.37 -6.13
CA ARG A 71 17.82 10.76 -5.05
C ARG A 71 17.04 10.42 -3.79
N GLN A 72 15.77 10.85 -3.71
CA GLN A 72 14.88 10.58 -2.58
C GLN A 72 13.58 9.96 -3.05
N MET A 73 13.16 8.93 -2.34
CA MET A 73 11.87 8.26 -2.54
C MET A 73 10.72 9.20 -2.15
N HIS A 74 9.63 9.14 -2.91
CA HIS A 74 8.33 9.64 -2.53
C HIS A 74 7.35 8.46 -2.47
N GLU A 75 6.79 8.21 -1.31
CA GLU A 75 6.11 6.96 -0.96
C GLU A 75 4.66 6.91 -1.46
N GLY A 76 4.14 8.02 -1.97
CA GLY A 76 2.74 8.13 -2.40
C GLY A 76 2.51 9.13 -3.51
N LEU A 77 1.28 9.63 -3.60
CA LEU A 77 0.86 10.69 -4.51
C LEU A 77 0.48 11.93 -3.71
N ASP A 78 1.02 13.09 -4.08
CA ASP A 78 0.57 14.39 -3.57
C ASP A 78 -0.59 14.87 -4.46
N ILE A 79 -1.84 14.60 -4.06
CA ILE A 79 -3.04 14.95 -4.83
C ILE A 79 -3.49 16.35 -4.44
N ARG A 80 -3.49 17.26 -5.41
CA ARG A 80 -3.81 18.67 -5.23
C ARG A 80 -5.26 18.90 -4.79
N HIS A 81 -5.48 19.90 -3.92
CA HIS A 81 -6.81 20.39 -3.57
C HIS A 81 -7.51 21.07 -4.77
N LEU A 82 -8.82 21.01 -4.75
CA LEU A 82 -9.69 21.69 -5.72
C LEU A 82 -10.42 22.91 -5.13
N GLN A 83 -10.65 22.88 -3.80
CA GLN A 83 -11.48 23.85 -3.11
C GLN A 83 -10.73 24.51 -1.95
N SER A 84 -11.00 25.79 -1.75
CA SER A 84 -10.48 26.55 -0.61
C SER A 84 -11.54 27.50 -0.06
N ASP A 85 -11.46 27.78 1.24
CA ASP A 85 -12.26 28.81 1.89
C ASP A 85 -11.75 30.23 1.52
N LYS A 86 -12.44 31.25 2.07
CA LYS A 86 -12.08 32.67 1.85
C LYS A 86 -10.69 33.05 2.40
N ARG A 87 -10.09 32.21 3.25
CA ARG A 87 -8.74 32.40 3.81
C ARG A 87 -7.69 31.57 3.06
N GLY A 88 -8.10 30.86 2.01
CA GLY A 88 -7.24 29.98 1.22
C GLY A 88 -6.93 28.64 1.90
N GLU A 89 -7.68 28.25 2.95
CA GLU A 89 -7.55 26.92 3.55
C GLU A 89 -8.26 25.88 2.67
N PRO A 90 -7.65 24.70 2.42
CA PRO A 90 -8.27 23.64 1.64
C PRO A 90 -9.51 23.09 2.36
N THR A 91 -10.56 22.80 1.61
CA THR A 91 -11.83 22.30 2.14
C THR A 91 -12.27 20.97 1.53
N ASP A 92 -11.44 20.39 0.66
CA ASP A 92 -11.74 19.13 -0.01
C ASP A 92 -11.95 17.99 1.00
N PRO A 93 -13.05 17.21 0.87
CA PRO A 93 -13.23 16.00 1.64
C PRO A 93 -12.21 14.93 1.19
N ILE A 94 -11.66 14.21 2.16
CA ILE A 94 -10.86 13.02 1.92
C ILE A 94 -11.73 11.79 2.18
N MET A 95 -11.74 10.88 1.21
CA MET A 95 -12.58 9.69 1.21
C MET A 95 -11.73 8.42 1.30
N ALA A 96 -12.29 7.39 1.94
CA ALA A 96 -11.66 6.07 1.97
C ALA A 96 -11.61 5.48 0.57
N THR A 97 -10.42 5.03 0.14
CA THR A 97 -10.22 4.49 -1.21
C THR A 97 -10.90 3.12 -1.42
N ALA A 98 -11.13 2.36 -0.34
CA ALA A 98 -11.77 1.05 -0.39
C ALA A 98 -12.49 0.75 0.93
N ASP A 99 -13.36 -0.27 0.94
CA ASP A 99 -13.91 -0.84 2.17
C ASP A 99 -12.78 -1.27 3.11
N GLY A 100 -12.84 -0.89 4.40
CA GLY A 100 -11.75 -1.20 5.30
C GLY A 100 -12.06 -0.96 6.77
N THR A 101 -11.02 -1.01 7.58
CA THR A 101 -11.07 -0.72 9.01
C THR A 101 -10.00 0.31 9.35
N VAL A 102 -10.38 1.37 10.05
CA VAL A 102 -9.43 2.36 10.57
C VAL A 102 -8.55 1.69 11.61
N VAL A 103 -7.25 1.58 11.32
CA VAL A 103 -6.29 0.93 12.23
C VAL A 103 -5.46 1.95 13.00
N TYR A 104 -5.35 3.16 12.49
CA TYR A 104 -4.61 4.23 13.14
C TYR A 104 -5.03 5.61 12.64
N PHE A 105 -4.89 6.62 13.48
CA PHE A 105 -4.79 8.02 13.07
C PHE A 105 -4.01 8.83 14.10
N SER A 106 -3.36 9.90 13.64
CA SER A 106 -2.68 10.91 14.49
C SER A 106 -3.26 12.29 14.22
N THR A 107 -3.58 12.99 15.30
CA THR A 107 -3.98 14.40 15.30
C THR A 107 -2.90 15.31 15.91
N ARG A 108 -1.68 14.81 15.97
CA ARG A 108 -0.51 15.50 16.53
C ARG A 108 0.51 15.75 15.41
N PRO A 109 0.35 16.85 14.64
CA PRO A 109 1.11 17.08 13.41
C PRO A 109 2.62 17.23 13.65
N SER A 110 3.03 17.61 14.87
CA SER A 110 4.45 17.77 15.22
C SER A 110 5.24 16.47 15.35
N LEU A 111 4.59 15.29 15.29
CA LEU A 111 5.25 14.02 15.52
C LEU A 111 5.90 13.42 14.26
N SER A 112 5.45 13.81 13.06
CA SER A 112 6.04 13.34 11.81
C SER A 112 5.79 14.31 10.65
N ASN A 113 6.54 14.14 9.57
CA ASN A 113 6.32 14.89 8.32
C ASN A 113 4.97 14.58 7.67
N TYR A 114 4.31 13.46 7.98
CA TYR A 114 2.92 13.20 7.59
C TYR A 114 1.92 14.19 8.21
N GLY A 115 2.31 14.91 9.29
CA GLY A 115 1.38 15.76 10.03
C GLY A 115 0.24 14.94 10.65
N ASN A 116 -1.00 15.40 10.45
CA ASN A 116 -2.17 14.59 10.79
C ASN A 116 -2.39 13.55 9.68
N TYR A 117 -2.56 12.27 10.05
CA TYR A 117 -2.76 11.21 9.07
C TYR A 117 -3.62 10.07 9.59
N ILE A 118 -4.20 9.30 8.66
CA ILE A 118 -5.03 8.12 8.90
C ILE A 118 -4.41 6.94 8.17
N VAL A 119 -4.47 5.74 8.77
CA VAL A 119 -4.18 4.48 8.12
C VAL A 119 -5.42 3.59 8.18
N ILE A 120 -5.83 3.07 7.02
CA ILE A 120 -6.96 2.14 6.88
C ILE A 120 -6.44 0.81 6.34
N ARG A 121 -6.79 -0.28 7.01
CA ARG A 121 -6.55 -1.65 6.53
C ARG A 121 -7.70 -2.09 5.64
N HIS A 122 -7.38 -2.55 4.45
CA HIS A 122 -8.27 -3.18 3.49
C HIS A 122 -7.93 -4.65 3.32
N VAL A 123 -8.89 -5.46 2.89
CA VAL A 123 -8.66 -6.83 2.45
C VAL A 123 -9.12 -6.95 1.01
N VAL A 124 -8.17 -7.08 0.10
CA VAL A 124 -8.41 -7.19 -1.35
C VAL A 124 -7.83 -8.52 -1.83
N GLU A 125 -8.64 -9.36 -2.47
CA GLU A 125 -8.25 -10.70 -2.92
C GLU A 125 -7.57 -11.55 -1.83
N GLY A 126 -8.03 -11.39 -0.57
CA GLY A 126 -7.48 -12.10 0.58
C GLY A 126 -6.15 -11.55 1.12
N MET A 127 -5.62 -10.47 0.55
CA MET A 127 -4.42 -9.79 1.02
C MET A 127 -4.75 -8.52 1.81
N GLU A 128 -3.99 -8.24 2.84
CA GLU A 128 -4.07 -6.97 3.57
C GLU A 128 -3.28 -5.88 2.85
N ILE A 129 -3.96 -4.78 2.52
CA ILE A 129 -3.38 -3.57 1.93
C ILE A 129 -3.75 -2.39 2.83
N TYR A 130 -2.84 -1.45 2.97
CA TYR A 130 -3.00 -0.31 3.86
C TYR A 130 -2.96 0.98 3.07
N SER A 131 -4.04 1.77 3.12
CA SER A 131 -4.02 3.13 2.61
C SER A 131 -3.62 4.10 3.71
N LEU A 132 -2.81 5.10 3.34
CA LEU A 132 -2.41 6.18 4.21
C LEU A 132 -2.82 7.52 3.58
N TYR A 133 -3.39 8.40 4.39
CA TYR A 133 -3.85 9.75 4.01
C TYR A 133 -3.21 10.75 4.96
N ALA A 134 -2.31 11.58 4.47
CA ALA A 134 -1.54 12.50 5.29
C ALA A 134 -1.81 13.98 4.98
N HIS A 135 -1.21 14.86 5.78
CA HIS A 135 -1.33 16.32 5.74
C HIS A 135 -2.76 16.84 6.01
N LEU A 136 -3.57 16.07 6.72
CA LEU A 136 -4.98 16.37 6.97
C LEU A 136 -5.15 17.59 7.90
N SER A 137 -6.18 18.41 7.67
CA SER A 137 -6.54 19.51 8.57
C SER A 137 -7.33 19.00 9.76
N ALA A 138 -8.30 18.11 9.53
CA ALA A 138 -9.16 17.53 10.55
C ALA A 138 -9.63 16.14 10.17
N MET A 139 -9.81 15.28 11.18
CA MET A 139 -10.49 14.00 11.03
C MET A 139 -12.00 14.23 11.01
N ARG A 140 -12.76 13.34 10.36
CA ARG A 140 -14.20 13.30 10.47
C ARG A 140 -14.61 13.21 11.95
N PRO A 141 -15.58 14.04 12.42
CA PRO A 141 -16.06 13.94 13.79
C PRO A 141 -16.54 12.53 14.14
N GLY A 142 -16.10 12.02 15.29
CA GLY A 142 -16.47 10.68 15.77
C GLY A 142 -15.71 9.52 15.16
N LEU A 143 -14.73 9.74 14.26
CA LEU A 143 -13.87 8.68 13.72
C LEU A 143 -13.17 7.91 14.85
N LYS A 144 -13.16 6.58 14.79
CA LYS A 144 -12.57 5.71 15.81
C LYS A 144 -11.66 4.64 15.20
N ILE A 145 -10.60 4.29 15.93
CA ILE A 145 -9.81 3.10 15.62
C ILE A 145 -10.70 1.87 15.80
N GLY A 146 -10.64 0.92 14.86
CA GLY A 146 -11.49 -0.26 14.79
C GLY A 146 -12.80 -0.03 14.02
N GLU A 147 -13.12 1.19 13.63
CA GLU A 147 -14.31 1.51 12.86
C GLU A 147 -14.22 0.95 11.43
N ARG A 148 -15.30 0.33 10.96
CA ARG A 148 -15.44 -0.10 9.57
C ARG A 148 -15.89 1.06 8.71
N ILE A 149 -15.19 1.29 7.62
CA ILE A 149 -15.42 2.39 6.68
C ILE A 149 -15.74 1.78 5.30
N LYS A 150 -16.66 2.42 4.59
CA LYS A 150 -16.98 2.09 3.20
C LYS A 150 -16.13 2.89 2.22
N ALA A 151 -15.88 2.30 1.05
CA ALA A 151 -15.29 3.01 -0.09
C ALA A 151 -16.09 4.28 -0.40
N GLY A 152 -15.41 5.41 -0.61
CA GLY A 152 -16.04 6.70 -0.85
C GLY A 152 -16.59 7.42 0.39
N GLU A 153 -16.54 6.81 1.57
CA GLU A 153 -16.95 7.47 2.81
C GLU A 153 -15.94 8.55 3.22
N VAL A 154 -16.46 9.73 3.58
CA VAL A 154 -15.59 10.85 4.03
C VAL A 154 -14.99 10.52 5.39
N ILE A 155 -13.66 10.57 5.48
CA ILE A 155 -12.88 10.25 6.69
C ILE A 155 -12.16 11.46 7.28
N ALA A 156 -11.91 12.50 6.47
CA ALA A 156 -11.16 13.69 6.88
C ALA A 156 -11.43 14.88 5.95
N THR A 157 -10.83 16.01 6.29
CA THR A 157 -10.69 17.17 5.41
C THR A 157 -9.21 17.33 5.03
N MET A 158 -8.94 17.64 3.78
CA MET A 158 -7.60 17.94 3.28
C MET A 158 -6.99 19.10 4.04
N GLY A 159 -5.67 19.10 4.17
CA GLY A 159 -4.93 20.14 4.86
C GLY A 159 -3.55 20.37 4.28
N HIS A 160 -2.67 20.84 5.12
CA HIS A 160 -1.26 21.09 4.82
C HIS A 160 -0.40 20.95 6.09
N THR A 161 -0.82 20.07 7.02
CA THR A 161 -0.12 19.83 8.29
C THR A 161 1.17 19.04 8.08
N SER A 162 2.22 19.37 8.83
CA SER A 162 3.52 18.69 8.82
C SER A 162 4.32 19.10 10.06
N ASN A 163 5.35 18.34 10.44
CA ASN A 163 6.31 18.72 11.47
C ASN A 163 7.53 19.46 10.90
N THR A 164 7.62 19.68 9.59
CA THR A 164 8.73 20.42 8.98
C THR A 164 8.69 21.89 9.42
N ALA A 165 9.87 22.48 9.62
CA ALA A 165 9.98 23.90 10.03
C ALA A 165 9.31 24.84 9.02
N GLU A 166 9.32 24.48 7.75
CA GLU A 166 8.54 25.10 6.69
C GLU A 166 7.22 24.34 6.56
N THR A 167 6.15 24.88 7.11
CA THR A 167 4.80 24.34 6.89
C THR A 167 4.50 24.28 5.40
N ILE A 168 3.78 23.24 4.97
CA ILE A 168 3.33 23.17 3.57
C ILE A 168 2.47 24.43 3.31
N ALA A 169 2.86 25.22 2.32
CA ALA A 169 2.13 26.43 1.96
C ALA A 169 0.70 26.10 1.48
N LYS A 170 -0.28 26.94 1.79
CA LYS A 170 -1.70 26.72 1.45
C LYS A 170 -1.92 26.48 -0.05
N TRP A 171 -1.21 27.19 -0.93
CA TRP A 171 -1.32 26.99 -2.37
C TRP A 171 -0.90 25.59 -2.83
N ARG A 172 -0.10 24.91 -2.02
CA ARG A 172 0.39 23.53 -2.22
C ARG A 172 -0.37 22.52 -1.37
N ALA A 173 -1.46 22.91 -0.73
CA ALA A 173 -2.26 21.98 0.06
C ALA A 173 -2.64 20.74 -0.78
N HIS A 174 -2.48 19.57 -0.20
CA HIS A 174 -2.68 18.29 -0.87
C HIS A 174 -2.94 17.18 0.16
N VAL A 175 -3.51 16.09 -0.28
CA VAL A 175 -3.41 14.84 0.45
C VAL A 175 -2.22 14.05 -0.09
N HIS A 176 -1.31 13.65 0.79
CA HIS A 176 -0.32 12.62 0.48
C HIS A 176 -1.00 11.26 0.68
N PHE A 177 -1.15 10.52 -0.42
CA PHE A 177 -1.91 9.27 -0.47
C PHE A 177 -1.00 8.10 -0.82
N GLU A 178 -1.05 7.04 0.00
CA GLU A 178 -0.25 5.84 -0.20
C GLU A 178 -1.13 4.58 -0.24
N LEU A 179 -0.67 3.56 -0.97
CA LEU A 179 -1.11 2.17 -0.89
C LEU A 179 0.08 1.29 -0.55
N ASN A 180 0.00 0.57 0.57
CA ASN A 180 1.16 -0.08 1.17
C ASN A 180 0.91 -1.55 1.51
N VAL A 181 1.98 -2.34 1.50
CA VAL A 181 2.08 -3.59 2.25
C VAL A 181 2.70 -3.31 3.63
N LEU A 182 2.23 -3.99 4.66
CA LEU A 182 2.82 -3.93 6.01
C LEU A 182 4.00 -4.90 6.08
N VAL A 183 5.17 -4.39 6.48
CA VAL A 183 6.40 -5.19 6.46
C VAL A 183 6.46 -6.17 7.62
N ASN A 184 6.17 -5.71 8.85
CA ASN A 184 6.28 -6.57 10.03
C ASN A 184 5.27 -6.21 11.12
N ASP A 185 4.74 -7.22 11.82
CA ASP A 185 3.78 -7.07 12.93
C ASP A 185 4.44 -6.63 14.23
N ASN A 186 5.74 -6.77 14.35
CA ASN A 186 6.52 -6.41 15.54
C ASN A 186 7.53 -5.29 15.24
N PHE A 187 7.11 -4.33 14.43
CA PHE A 187 7.95 -3.19 14.04
C PHE A 187 8.45 -2.41 15.25
N ALA A 188 7.59 -2.15 16.23
CA ALA A 188 7.98 -1.40 17.43
C ALA A 188 9.13 -2.10 18.20
N GLY A 189 9.08 -3.43 18.30
CA GLY A 189 10.16 -4.24 18.89
C GLY A 189 11.47 -4.16 18.08
N TRP A 190 11.36 -4.32 16.77
CA TRP A 190 12.49 -4.17 15.85
C TRP A 190 13.09 -2.76 15.91
N TYR A 191 12.25 -1.73 15.87
CA TYR A 191 12.68 -0.33 15.90
C TYR A 191 13.46 0.00 17.18
N LYS A 192 12.93 -0.41 18.34
CA LYS A 192 13.61 -0.22 19.63
C LYS A 192 14.99 -0.87 19.68
N LYS A 193 15.14 -2.04 19.06
CA LYS A 193 16.42 -2.77 18.97
C LYS A 193 17.39 -2.11 18.01
N THR A 194 16.89 -1.66 16.85
CA THR A 194 17.71 -1.11 15.76
C THR A 194 18.12 0.34 16.03
N PHE A 195 17.21 1.13 16.61
CA PHE A 195 17.37 2.55 16.90
C PHE A 195 17.10 2.87 18.38
N PRO A 196 17.92 2.36 19.31
CA PRO A 196 17.66 2.43 20.76
C PRO A 196 17.60 3.85 21.32
N LYS A 197 18.12 4.84 20.60
CA LYS A 197 18.15 6.27 20.99
C LYS A 197 17.03 7.08 20.33
N GLU A 198 16.29 6.50 19.38
CA GLU A 198 15.24 7.18 18.65
C GLU A 198 13.86 6.83 19.21
N ARG A 199 12.92 7.75 19.03
CA ARG A 199 11.51 7.53 19.42
C ARG A 199 10.72 6.99 18.24
N ASN A 200 9.87 6.02 18.51
CA ASN A 200 8.82 5.59 17.60
C ASN A 200 7.47 6.08 18.14
N ASP A 201 7.02 7.24 17.68
CA ASP A 201 5.79 7.88 18.16
C ASP A 201 4.51 7.28 17.55
N HIS A 202 4.65 6.45 16.50
CA HIS A 202 3.54 5.91 15.73
C HIS A 202 3.39 4.39 15.81
N GLY A 203 4.22 3.72 16.63
CA GLY A 203 4.17 2.26 16.81
C GLY A 203 4.34 1.53 15.49
N GLU A 204 3.46 0.59 15.22
CA GLU A 204 3.45 -0.23 13.99
C GLU A 204 3.10 0.59 12.73
N TRP A 205 2.53 1.78 12.90
CA TRP A 205 2.06 2.65 11.80
C TRP A 205 3.07 3.72 11.41
N ASN A 206 4.33 3.53 11.76
CA ASN A 206 5.44 4.31 11.26
C ASN A 206 5.64 4.03 9.77
N GLY A 207 5.89 5.07 8.96
CA GLY A 207 6.08 4.93 7.52
C GLY A 207 7.19 3.97 7.10
N GLN A 208 8.19 3.70 7.96
CA GLN A 208 9.22 2.70 7.67
C GLN A 208 8.69 1.25 7.67
N ASN A 209 7.51 1.01 8.25
CA ASN A 209 6.84 -0.29 8.25
C ASN A 209 5.81 -0.44 7.12
N LEU A 210 5.65 0.57 6.30
CA LEU A 210 4.68 0.65 5.21
C LEU A 210 5.44 0.76 3.89
N ASN A 211 5.55 -0.35 3.13
CA ASN A 211 6.21 -0.34 1.84
C ASN A 211 5.21 -0.05 0.73
N GLY A 212 5.37 1.12 0.09
CA GLY A 212 4.49 1.64 -0.95
C GLY A 212 4.52 0.82 -2.24
N LEU A 213 3.33 0.58 -2.78
CA LEU A 213 3.07 0.27 -4.18
C LEU A 213 2.74 1.58 -4.89
N ASP A 214 3.01 1.69 -6.20
CA ASP A 214 2.65 2.91 -6.93
C ASP A 214 1.12 3.08 -7.01
N PRO A 215 0.52 4.03 -6.28
CA PRO A 215 -0.93 4.19 -6.29
C PRO A 215 -1.44 4.75 -7.64
N ARG A 216 -0.59 5.46 -8.40
CA ARG A 216 -0.95 5.95 -9.73
C ARG A 216 -1.17 4.78 -10.68
N GLU A 217 -0.23 3.86 -10.73
CA GLU A 217 -0.32 2.69 -11.61
C GLU A 217 -1.51 1.79 -11.22
N ILE A 218 -1.79 1.63 -9.92
CA ILE A 218 -2.96 0.89 -9.42
C ILE A 218 -4.26 1.55 -9.88
N LEU A 219 -4.43 2.86 -9.64
CA LEU A 219 -5.65 3.58 -9.99
C LEU A 219 -5.88 3.64 -11.51
N LEU A 220 -4.83 3.79 -12.32
CA LEU A 220 -4.91 3.75 -13.77
C LEU A 220 -5.25 2.35 -14.31
N ALA A 221 -4.60 1.31 -13.76
CA ALA A 221 -4.87 -0.08 -14.14
C ALA A 221 -6.31 -0.45 -13.81
N GLU A 222 -6.78 -0.06 -12.64
CA GLU A 222 -8.14 -0.27 -12.21
C GLU A 222 -9.17 0.46 -13.08
N HIS A 223 -8.92 1.73 -13.40
CA HIS A 223 -9.77 2.51 -14.31
C HIS A 223 -9.86 1.87 -15.70
N THR A 224 -8.74 1.32 -16.20
CA THR A 224 -8.67 0.72 -17.54
C THR A 224 -9.26 -0.68 -17.59
N GLN A 225 -9.05 -1.49 -16.56
CA GLN A 225 -9.43 -2.91 -16.52
C GLN A 225 -10.79 -3.13 -15.81
N GLY A 226 -11.25 -2.17 -15.00
CA GLY A 226 -12.48 -2.27 -14.24
C GLY A 226 -12.48 -3.51 -13.33
N THR A 227 -13.54 -4.31 -13.43
CA THR A 227 -13.69 -5.55 -12.63
C THR A 227 -12.67 -6.65 -12.95
N ASN A 228 -11.89 -6.52 -14.02
CA ASN A 228 -10.80 -7.44 -14.36
C ASN A 228 -9.48 -7.10 -13.69
N PHE A 229 -9.37 -5.95 -13.01
CA PHE A 229 -8.19 -5.61 -12.26
C PHE A 229 -7.97 -6.60 -11.11
N SER A 230 -6.73 -7.07 -10.96
CA SER A 230 -6.30 -7.92 -9.86
C SER A 230 -5.08 -7.32 -9.18
N LEU A 231 -5.25 -6.95 -7.91
CA LEU A 231 -4.16 -6.44 -7.09
C LEU A 231 -3.06 -7.48 -6.89
N LEU A 232 -3.43 -8.75 -6.73
CA LEU A 232 -2.46 -9.84 -6.60
C LEU A 232 -1.59 -9.97 -7.86
N ASN A 233 -2.20 -9.90 -9.05
CA ASN A 233 -1.47 -9.94 -10.30
C ASN A 233 -0.60 -8.68 -10.48
N PHE A 234 -1.09 -7.51 -10.10
CA PHE A 234 -0.32 -6.27 -10.10
C PHE A 234 0.94 -6.39 -9.22
N ILE A 235 0.80 -6.91 -7.99
CA ILE A 235 1.94 -7.11 -7.10
C ILE A 235 2.92 -8.14 -7.69
N ARG A 236 2.43 -9.27 -8.20
CA ARG A 236 3.28 -10.32 -8.80
C ARG A 236 4.00 -9.87 -10.07
N SER A 237 3.48 -8.88 -10.78
CA SER A 237 4.07 -8.33 -12.01
C SER A 237 5.09 -7.22 -11.75
N GLN A 238 5.40 -6.91 -10.48
CA GLN A 238 6.40 -5.90 -10.15
C GLN A 238 7.76 -6.25 -10.76
N THR A 239 8.51 -5.22 -11.15
CA THR A 239 9.83 -5.42 -11.74
C THR A 239 10.86 -5.73 -10.65
N GLU A 240 11.59 -6.82 -10.84
CA GLU A 240 12.64 -7.25 -9.92
C GLU A 240 13.83 -6.28 -9.92
N LEU A 241 14.19 -5.79 -8.74
CA LEU A 241 15.48 -5.16 -8.47
C LEU A 241 16.54 -6.21 -8.12
N CYS A 242 16.22 -7.09 -7.18
CA CYS A 242 17.19 -8.09 -6.73
C CYS A 242 16.50 -9.32 -6.12
N ARG A 243 17.26 -10.40 -6.05
CA ARG A 243 16.95 -11.63 -5.31
C ARG A 243 17.89 -11.79 -4.17
N VAL A 244 17.34 -12.12 -3.01
CA VAL A 244 18.11 -12.37 -1.80
C VAL A 244 17.64 -13.65 -1.16
N PHE A 245 18.56 -14.57 -0.86
CA PHE A 245 18.24 -15.68 0.03
C PHE A 245 18.33 -15.20 1.48
N VAL A 246 17.30 -15.52 2.27
CA VAL A 246 17.26 -15.28 3.71
C VAL A 246 17.16 -16.60 4.46
N ARG A 247 18.08 -16.83 5.43
CA ARG A 247 18.10 -18.04 6.25
C ARG A 247 17.20 -17.84 7.47
N VAL A 248 15.91 -17.63 7.21
CA VAL A 248 14.83 -17.51 8.19
C VAL A 248 13.64 -18.28 7.67
N THR A 249 13.05 -19.16 8.49
CA THR A 249 11.99 -20.08 8.05
C THR A 249 10.58 -19.64 8.43
N ASN A 250 10.46 -18.66 9.34
CA ASN A 250 9.16 -18.16 9.80
C ASN A 250 9.26 -16.68 10.15
N PHE A 251 8.42 -15.87 9.54
CA PHE A 251 8.28 -14.44 9.80
C PHE A 251 6.88 -13.96 9.39
N PRO A 252 6.35 -12.87 9.98
CA PRO A 252 4.95 -12.45 9.84
C PRO A 252 4.49 -12.25 8.39
N TYR A 253 5.35 -11.73 7.53
CA TYR A 253 5.06 -11.45 6.13
C TYR A 253 4.61 -12.70 5.35
N LEU A 254 5.18 -13.88 5.63
CA LEU A 254 4.79 -15.15 4.99
C LEU A 254 3.32 -15.49 5.23
N LYS A 255 2.84 -15.24 6.44
CA LYS A 255 1.45 -15.53 6.82
C LYS A 255 0.50 -14.47 6.25
N ARG A 256 0.89 -13.20 6.33
CA ARG A 256 0.08 -12.08 5.87
C ARG A 256 -0.10 -12.10 4.35
N TYR A 257 0.96 -12.42 3.62
CA TYR A 257 1.00 -12.44 2.15
C TYR A 257 1.25 -13.85 1.62
N ALA A 258 0.53 -14.83 2.15
CA ALA A 258 0.67 -16.25 1.76
C ALA A 258 0.48 -16.46 0.25
N ALA A 259 -0.33 -15.63 -0.41
CA ALA A 259 -0.51 -15.64 -1.86
C ALA A 259 0.78 -15.32 -2.65
N LEU A 260 1.76 -14.64 -2.05
CA LEU A 260 3.06 -14.35 -2.68
C LEU A 260 4.11 -15.45 -2.44
N VAL A 261 3.79 -16.47 -1.63
CA VAL A 261 4.66 -17.61 -1.38
C VAL A 261 4.50 -18.62 -2.52
N LEU A 262 5.61 -18.94 -3.16
CA LEU A 262 5.66 -19.87 -4.28
C LEU A 262 5.80 -21.32 -3.77
N LYS A 263 5.49 -22.28 -4.62
CA LYS A 263 5.66 -23.71 -4.31
C LYS A 263 7.06 -24.19 -4.70
N ASN A 264 7.68 -24.98 -3.85
CA ASN A 264 8.92 -25.69 -4.14
C ASN A 264 8.82 -27.15 -3.63
N PRO A 265 8.54 -28.12 -4.54
CA PRO A 265 8.38 -29.52 -4.13
C PRO A 265 9.58 -30.10 -3.40
N LYS A 266 10.78 -29.56 -3.63
CA LYS A 266 11.99 -30.02 -2.91
C LYS A 266 11.99 -29.55 -1.48
N ALA A 267 11.66 -28.27 -1.24
CA ALA A 267 11.51 -27.73 0.11
C ALA A 267 10.34 -28.39 0.86
N ASP A 268 9.24 -28.74 0.17
CA ASP A 268 8.11 -29.47 0.74
C ASP A 268 8.54 -30.87 1.22
N LYS A 269 9.46 -31.54 0.51
CA LYS A 269 9.95 -32.87 0.85
C LYS A 269 11.07 -32.87 1.90
N GLU A 270 12.03 -31.96 1.78
CA GLU A 270 13.26 -31.94 2.61
C GLU A 270 13.16 -31.03 3.83
N GLY A 271 12.13 -30.18 3.90
CA GLY A 271 11.98 -29.12 4.86
C GLY A 271 12.52 -27.77 4.38
N VAL A 272 11.91 -26.69 4.85
CA VAL A 272 12.29 -25.31 4.49
C VAL A 272 13.46 -24.87 5.36
N ALA A 273 14.56 -24.45 4.73
CA ALA A 273 15.74 -23.90 5.39
C ALA A 273 15.83 -22.36 5.29
N GLY A 274 15.02 -21.76 4.42
CA GLY A 274 14.93 -20.32 4.21
C GLY A 274 14.14 -19.99 2.96
N TYR A 275 14.14 -18.71 2.59
CA TYR A 275 13.41 -18.22 1.44
C TYR A 275 14.31 -17.43 0.49
N GLU A 276 14.14 -17.65 -0.80
CA GLU A 276 14.59 -16.73 -1.81
C GLU A 276 13.50 -15.68 -2.02
N ILE A 277 13.82 -14.43 -1.74
CA ILE A 277 12.89 -13.30 -1.77
C ILE A 277 13.24 -12.43 -2.96
N VAL A 278 12.24 -12.08 -3.76
CA VAL A 278 12.35 -11.14 -4.87
C VAL A 278 11.82 -9.79 -4.41
N LEU A 279 12.67 -8.77 -4.50
CA LEU A 279 12.34 -7.40 -4.12
C LEU A 279 12.24 -6.51 -5.36
N ASN A 280 11.23 -5.62 -5.38
CA ASN A 280 11.24 -4.49 -6.30
C ASN A 280 12.18 -3.37 -5.78
N TYR A 281 12.32 -2.29 -6.55
CA TYR A 281 13.24 -1.20 -6.20
C TYR A 281 12.88 -0.47 -4.90
N ASN A 282 11.60 -0.51 -4.48
CA ASN A 282 11.13 0.08 -3.22
C ASN A 282 11.25 -0.86 -2.01
N GLY A 283 11.68 -2.11 -2.20
CA GLY A 283 11.82 -3.10 -1.14
C GLY A 283 10.58 -3.96 -0.90
N VAL A 284 9.54 -3.83 -1.73
CA VAL A 284 8.37 -4.72 -1.64
C VAL A 284 8.77 -6.14 -2.04
N ALA A 285 8.58 -7.10 -1.14
CA ALA A 285 8.76 -8.52 -1.42
C ALA A 285 7.52 -9.05 -2.15
N PHE A 286 7.64 -9.36 -3.43
CA PHE A 286 6.51 -9.75 -4.26
C PHE A 286 6.53 -11.22 -4.72
N ALA A 287 7.60 -11.96 -4.42
CA ALA A 287 7.68 -13.42 -4.58
C ALA A 287 8.64 -14.01 -3.54
N LEU A 288 8.20 -15.08 -2.87
CA LEU A 288 8.95 -15.76 -1.81
C LEU A 288 9.00 -17.26 -2.11
N MET A 289 10.17 -17.75 -2.54
CA MET A 289 10.38 -19.16 -2.88
C MET A 289 11.01 -19.88 -1.69
N PRO A 290 10.33 -20.84 -1.02
CA PRO A 290 10.97 -21.66 0.00
C PRO A 290 12.12 -22.48 -0.60
N ARG A 291 13.23 -22.63 0.13
CA ARG A 291 14.41 -23.39 -0.28
C ARG A 291 14.75 -24.45 0.75
N ALA A 292 15.09 -25.65 0.26
CA ALA A 292 15.66 -26.72 1.06
C ALA A 292 17.14 -26.46 1.36
N GLU A 293 17.70 -27.04 2.44
CA GLU A 293 19.12 -26.91 2.78
C GLU A 293 20.04 -27.36 1.65
N SER A 294 19.68 -28.41 0.90
CA SER A 294 20.43 -28.91 -0.22
C SER A 294 20.51 -27.97 -1.43
N GLU A 295 19.68 -26.92 -1.47
CA GLU A 295 19.69 -25.89 -2.53
C GLU A 295 20.53 -24.68 -2.14
N ILE A 296 21.03 -24.60 -0.90
CA ILE A 296 21.67 -23.42 -0.34
C ILE A 296 23.17 -23.58 -0.28
N LYS A 297 23.90 -22.66 -0.90
CA LYS A 297 25.38 -22.69 -0.94
C LYS A 297 26.05 -21.89 0.17
N SER A 298 25.35 -20.96 0.82
CA SER A 298 25.90 -20.04 1.82
C SER A 298 25.27 -20.23 3.19
N ARG A 299 26.10 -20.08 4.22
CA ARG A 299 25.62 -20.03 5.63
C ARG A 299 25.27 -18.63 6.11
N ALA A 300 25.46 -17.60 5.29
CA ALA A 300 25.11 -16.24 5.62
C ALA A 300 23.60 -16.10 5.86
N ARG A 301 23.23 -15.22 6.82
CA ARG A 301 21.82 -14.92 7.10
C ARG A 301 21.12 -14.34 5.86
N PHE A 302 21.81 -13.45 5.15
CA PHE A 302 21.38 -12.84 3.89
C PHE A 302 22.42 -13.08 2.81
N GLN A 303 21.99 -13.55 1.66
CA GLN A 303 22.85 -13.76 0.49
C GLN A 303 22.22 -13.13 -0.73
N LEU A 304 22.83 -12.08 -1.28
CA LEU A 304 22.43 -11.49 -2.55
C LEU A 304 22.69 -12.51 -3.68
N LEU A 305 21.68 -12.82 -4.46
CA LEU A 305 21.73 -13.81 -5.53
C LEU A 305 21.86 -13.16 -6.91
N SER A 306 21.08 -12.10 -7.14
CA SER A 306 21.08 -11.38 -8.42
C SER A 306 20.67 -9.93 -8.21
N VAL A 307 21.05 -9.06 -9.15
CA VAL A 307 20.66 -7.66 -9.23
C VAL A 307 20.34 -7.30 -10.67
N ASN A 308 19.22 -6.62 -10.86
CA ASN A 308 18.87 -5.97 -12.12
C ASN A 308 19.49 -4.57 -12.15
N GLU A 309 20.66 -4.45 -12.78
CA GLU A 309 21.43 -3.20 -12.85
C GLU A 309 20.65 -2.07 -13.55
N ALA A 310 19.81 -2.39 -14.53
CA ALA A 310 18.99 -1.38 -15.21
C ALA A 310 17.93 -0.78 -14.28
N VAL A 311 17.30 -1.61 -13.45
CA VAL A 311 16.32 -1.16 -12.46
C VAL A 311 16.96 -0.33 -11.36
N GLU A 312 18.13 -0.75 -10.85
CA GLU A 312 18.88 0.02 -9.85
C GLU A 312 19.28 1.39 -10.38
N LYS A 313 19.82 1.43 -11.60
CA LYS A 313 20.22 2.69 -12.24
C LYS A 313 19.05 3.64 -12.49
N ALA A 314 17.88 3.11 -12.84
CA ALA A 314 16.67 3.90 -13.04
C ALA A 314 16.04 4.38 -11.73
N ASN A 315 16.26 3.65 -10.60
CA ASN A 315 15.62 3.91 -9.31
C ASN A 315 16.62 3.92 -8.14
N PRO A 316 17.59 4.85 -8.12
CA PRO A 316 18.72 4.81 -7.18
C PRO A 316 18.38 5.33 -5.78
N CYS A 317 17.14 5.73 -5.50
CA CYS A 317 16.79 6.48 -4.29
C CYS A 317 16.75 5.61 -3.02
N ARG A 318 16.35 4.34 -3.10
CA ARG A 318 16.26 3.43 -1.94
C ARG A 318 17.60 2.80 -1.59
N LYS A 319 18.48 2.64 -2.57
CA LYS A 319 19.86 2.13 -2.38
C LYS A 319 19.90 0.81 -1.60
N LEU A 320 19.05 -0.16 -1.97
CA LEU A 320 19.05 -1.47 -1.31
C LEU A 320 20.31 -2.28 -1.64
N VAL A 321 20.84 -2.07 -2.83
CA VAL A 321 22.05 -2.71 -3.33
C VAL A 321 23.06 -1.69 -3.83
N VAL A 322 24.33 -2.06 -3.91
CA VAL A 322 25.40 -1.21 -4.44
C VAL A 322 26.45 -2.06 -5.18
N LYS A 323 26.96 -1.55 -6.30
CA LYS A 323 28.08 -2.15 -7.03
C LYS A 323 29.41 -1.63 -6.49
N ARG A 324 30.28 -2.55 -6.04
CA ARG A 324 31.67 -2.21 -5.65
C ARG A 324 32.64 -2.99 -6.53
N GLY A 325 33.37 -2.29 -7.35
CA GLY A 325 34.13 -2.93 -8.43
C GLY A 325 33.20 -3.72 -9.34
N ASN A 326 33.47 -5.00 -9.51
CA ASN A 326 32.64 -5.91 -10.35
C ASN A 326 31.60 -6.71 -9.55
N HIS A 327 31.41 -6.43 -8.26
CA HIS A 327 30.51 -7.21 -7.39
C HIS A 327 29.38 -6.37 -6.84
N TRP A 328 28.18 -6.92 -6.85
CA TRP A 328 27.01 -6.38 -6.18
C TRP A 328 26.95 -6.86 -4.73
N GLN A 329 26.53 -5.98 -3.84
CA GLN A 329 26.31 -6.31 -2.44
C GLN A 329 25.11 -5.53 -1.88
N LEU A 330 24.49 -6.07 -0.82
CA LEU A 330 23.51 -5.35 -0.04
C LEU A 330 24.15 -4.14 0.64
N THR A 331 23.44 -3.03 0.68
CA THR A 331 23.83 -1.89 1.53
C THR A 331 23.35 -2.11 2.96
N ASP A 332 23.76 -1.25 3.90
CA ASP A 332 23.19 -1.24 5.26
C ASP A 332 21.66 -1.00 5.23
N GLY A 333 21.18 -0.20 4.27
CA GLY A 333 19.74 0.00 4.02
C GLY A 333 19.05 -1.29 3.59
N GLY A 334 19.63 -1.99 2.63
CA GLY A 334 19.09 -3.28 2.16
C GLY A 334 19.13 -4.37 3.24
N ILE A 335 20.20 -4.39 4.05
CA ILE A 335 20.28 -5.30 5.20
C ILE A 335 19.19 -4.98 6.24
N ARG A 336 18.98 -3.70 6.56
CA ARG A 336 17.91 -3.28 7.48
C ARG A 336 16.51 -3.62 6.97
N GLU A 337 16.27 -3.45 5.68
CA GLU A 337 14.98 -3.82 5.05
C GLU A 337 14.70 -5.32 5.23
N LEU A 338 15.68 -6.17 4.93
CA LEU A 338 15.57 -7.62 5.12
C LEU A 338 15.51 -8.03 6.59
N ASP A 339 16.23 -7.33 7.47
CA ASP A 339 16.16 -7.58 8.92
C ASP A 339 14.79 -7.23 9.48
N LEU A 340 14.18 -6.12 9.03
CA LEU A 340 12.79 -5.78 9.38
C LEU A 340 11.82 -6.82 8.83
N LEU A 341 11.91 -7.14 7.55
CA LEU A 341 11.01 -8.09 6.89
C LEU A 341 10.98 -9.44 7.60
N THR A 342 12.13 -9.89 8.09
CA THR A 342 12.33 -11.22 8.69
C THR A 342 12.47 -11.22 10.21
N TYR A 343 12.12 -10.12 10.89
CA TYR A 343 12.15 -9.97 12.34
C TYR A 343 10.91 -10.59 12.97
#